data_eeb1c061d5a3e87d55fdd5ac01840d1a
#
_entry.id   eeb1c061d5a3e87d55fdd5ac01840d1a
#
_cell.length_a   1.000
_cell.length_b   1.000
_cell.length_c   1.000
_cell.angle_alpha   90.00
_cell.angle_beta   90.00
_cell.angle_gamma   90.00
#
_symmetry.space_group_name_H-M   'P 1'
#
loop_
_entity.id
_entity.type
_entity.pdbx_description
1 polymer ?
#
loop_
_entity_poly.entity_id
_entity_poly.type
_entity_poly.pdbx_seq_one_letter_code
_entity_poly.pdbx_strand_id
1 'polypeptide(L)'
;MASASVEEIDRMNILEADFLAMRRALQALGMPGIHESEPEIPIFQKGSFASLTTSHQPLTTLIAVDGNLKIHGIPEEMQIPVVKGDGRIASISAASILAKVFRDRYMDDLEKKFPGYGFDKHAGYGTKAHLDAIRRLGMTAEHRKSFHPQSVQTELDL
;
A
#
# COMPACT_ATOMS: atom_id res chain seq x y z
N MET A 1 1.64 9.50 -3.87
CA MET A 1 1.56 8.15 -3.26
C MET A 1 0.10 7.77 -3.13
N ALA A 2 -0.23 6.50 -3.11
CA ALA A 2 -1.58 5.99 -2.98
C ALA A 2 -1.62 4.78 -2.05
N SER A 3 -2.80 4.42 -1.58
CA SER A 3 -3.03 3.28 -0.68
C SER A 3 -4.31 2.55 -1.06
N ALA A 4 -4.48 1.35 -0.52
CA ALA A 4 -5.75 0.63 -0.50
C ALA A 4 -6.30 0.64 0.93
N SER A 5 -7.63 0.68 1.07
CA SER A 5 -8.30 0.66 2.38
C SER A 5 -8.35 -0.76 2.96
N VAL A 6 -8.71 -0.84 4.25
CA VAL A 6 -8.89 -2.13 4.93
C VAL A 6 -10.01 -2.94 4.27
N GLU A 7 -11.11 -2.29 3.89
CA GLU A 7 -12.24 -2.93 3.21
C GLU A 7 -11.86 -3.46 1.83
N GLU A 8 -10.99 -2.75 1.11
CA GLU A 8 -10.47 -3.22 -0.18
C GLU A 8 -9.57 -4.44 0.00
N ILE A 9 -8.69 -4.43 1.00
CA ILE A 9 -7.86 -5.58 1.32
C ILE A 9 -8.73 -6.79 1.69
N ASP A 10 -9.75 -6.61 2.50
CA ASP A 10 -10.68 -7.68 2.90
C ASP A 10 -11.48 -8.24 1.73
N ARG A 11 -11.81 -7.39 0.73
CA ARG A 11 -12.57 -7.79 -0.47
C ARG A 11 -11.74 -8.54 -1.51
N MET A 12 -10.50 -8.08 -1.77
CA MET A 12 -9.71 -8.56 -2.91
C MET A 12 -8.43 -9.32 -2.54
N ASN A 13 -8.04 -9.39 -1.29
CA ASN A 13 -6.80 -9.83 -0.68
C ASN A 13 -5.66 -8.78 -0.75
N ILE A 14 -4.59 -9.04 0.02
CA ILE A 14 -3.47 -8.09 0.20
C ILE A 14 -2.68 -7.86 -1.10
N LEU A 15 -2.50 -8.88 -1.94
CA LEU A 15 -1.73 -8.77 -3.18
C LEU A 15 -2.45 -7.87 -4.20
N GLU A 16 -3.74 -8.11 -4.42
CA GLU A 16 -4.54 -7.29 -5.35
C GLU A 16 -4.72 -5.86 -4.83
N ALA A 17 -4.82 -5.68 -3.53
CA ALA A 17 -4.88 -4.36 -2.91
C ALA A 17 -3.56 -3.58 -3.07
N ASP A 18 -2.41 -4.28 -3.00
CA ASP A 18 -1.10 -3.69 -3.28
C ASP A 18 -1.00 -3.25 -4.75
N PHE A 19 -1.41 -4.10 -5.69
CA PHE A 19 -1.49 -3.73 -7.10
C PHE A 19 -2.45 -2.57 -7.36
N LEU A 20 -3.57 -2.49 -6.65
CA LEU A 20 -4.50 -1.36 -6.73
C LEU A 20 -3.82 -0.07 -6.27
N ALA A 21 -3.11 -0.10 -5.14
CA ALA A 21 -2.36 1.05 -4.64
C ALA A 21 -1.28 1.50 -5.63
N MET A 22 -0.56 0.56 -6.25
CA MET A 22 0.43 0.86 -7.29
C MET A 22 -0.22 1.52 -8.52
N ARG A 23 -1.35 0.98 -9.03
CA ARG A 23 -2.10 1.60 -10.15
C ARG A 23 -2.52 3.02 -9.82
N ARG A 24 -3.09 3.26 -8.65
CA ARG A 24 -3.48 4.61 -8.18
C ARG A 24 -2.30 5.57 -8.13
N ALA A 25 -1.14 5.10 -7.67
CA ALA A 25 0.07 5.92 -7.64
C ALA A 25 0.53 6.31 -9.05
N LEU A 26 0.46 5.39 -10.01
CA LEU A 26 0.81 5.63 -11.41
C LEU A 26 -0.19 6.58 -12.10
N GLN A 27 -1.49 6.43 -11.83
CA GLN A 27 -2.52 7.35 -12.31
C GLN A 27 -2.32 8.77 -11.77
N ALA A 28 -1.99 8.89 -10.50
CA ALA A 28 -1.70 10.19 -9.89
C ALA A 28 -0.46 10.89 -10.50
N LEU A 29 0.42 10.13 -11.15
CA LEU A 29 1.54 10.65 -11.94
C LEU A 29 1.14 11.02 -13.38
N GLY A 30 -0.12 10.80 -13.78
CA GLY A 30 -0.62 11.12 -15.12
C GLY A 30 -0.14 10.14 -16.21
N MET A 31 0.17 8.89 -15.85
CA MET A 31 0.62 7.91 -16.83
C MET A 31 -0.53 7.51 -17.77
N PRO A 32 -0.33 7.59 -19.09
CA PRO A 32 -1.36 7.26 -20.07
C PRO A 32 -1.68 5.76 -20.07
N GLY A 33 -2.96 5.43 -20.34
CA GLY A 33 -3.41 4.03 -20.46
C GLY A 33 -3.69 3.32 -19.15
N ILE A 34 -3.57 3.99 -18.00
CA ILE A 34 -3.95 3.45 -16.70
C ILE A 34 -5.26 4.11 -16.29
N HIS A 35 -6.36 3.38 -16.38
CA HIS A 35 -7.71 3.88 -16.05
C HIS A 35 -8.23 3.21 -14.78
N GLU A 36 -8.87 3.99 -13.92
CA GLU A 36 -9.65 3.43 -12.81
C GLU A 36 -11.00 2.90 -13.31
N SER A 37 -11.31 1.71 -12.88
CA SER A 37 -12.66 1.16 -13.00
C SER A 37 -13.39 1.09 -11.66
N GLU A 38 -12.94 1.78 -10.61
CA GLU A 38 -13.58 1.74 -9.29
C GLU A 38 -13.45 3.03 -8.45
N PRO A 39 -14.32 3.20 -7.40
CA PRO A 39 -14.68 4.49 -6.83
C PRO A 39 -13.57 5.22 -6.08
N GLU A 40 -13.73 6.53 -6.09
CA GLU A 40 -12.87 7.54 -5.48
C GLU A 40 -12.53 7.26 -4.01
N ILE A 41 -11.23 7.12 -3.74
CA ILE A 41 -10.68 7.26 -2.40
C ILE A 41 -10.07 8.65 -2.28
N PRO A 42 -10.21 9.34 -1.14
CA PRO A 42 -9.67 10.68 -1.00
C PRO A 42 -8.15 10.67 -1.21
N ILE A 43 -7.75 11.12 -2.39
CA ILE A 43 -6.36 11.40 -2.73
C ILE A 43 -5.93 12.58 -1.86
N PHE A 44 -4.85 12.42 -1.13
CA PHE A 44 -4.15 13.54 -0.50
C PHE A 44 -4.09 14.72 -1.47
N GLN A 45 -4.53 15.89 -1.00
CA GLN A 45 -4.66 17.10 -1.82
C GLN A 45 -3.44 17.31 -2.71
N LYS A 46 -3.73 17.48 -4.00
CA LYS A 46 -2.83 17.92 -5.05
C LYS A 46 -1.84 18.98 -4.56
N GLY A 47 -0.68 18.54 -4.12
CA GLY A 47 0.51 19.37 -4.23
C GLY A 47 0.77 19.45 -5.72
N SER A 48 0.68 20.65 -6.27
CA SER A 48 0.84 20.94 -7.69
C SER A 48 2.22 20.45 -8.18
N PHE A 49 2.30 19.22 -8.63
CA PHE A 49 3.28 18.82 -9.63
C PHE A 49 2.70 19.17 -11.02
N ALA A 50 2.34 20.45 -11.16
CA ALA A 50 1.99 20.98 -12.45
C ALA A 50 3.25 21.06 -13.29
N SER A 51 3.21 20.25 -14.33
CA SER A 51 3.88 20.53 -15.61
C SER A 51 5.41 20.59 -15.61
N LEU A 52 6.03 19.43 -15.61
CA LEU A 52 7.26 19.26 -16.41
C LEU A 52 6.92 18.58 -17.75
N THR A 53 5.87 19.06 -18.41
CA THR A 53 5.62 18.76 -19.83
C THR A 53 6.42 19.74 -20.66
N THR A 54 7.72 19.54 -20.74
CA THR A 54 8.45 19.99 -21.92
C THR A 54 8.06 19.08 -23.08
N SER A 55 7.62 19.69 -24.15
CA SER A 55 7.26 19.12 -25.45
C SER A 55 8.42 18.31 -26.04
N HIS A 56 8.56 17.06 -25.67
CA HIS A 56 9.43 16.09 -26.35
C HIS A 56 8.73 14.76 -26.42
N GLN A 57 8.91 14.07 -27.53
CA GLN A 57 8.40 12.75 -27.96
C GLN A 57 7.93 11.83 -26.84
N PRO A 58 6.94 10.94 -27.05
CA PRO A 58 6.47 10.02 -26.03
C PRO A 58 7.65 9.20 -25.52
N LEU A 59 8.20 9.61 -24.39
CA LEU A 59 9.13 8.78 -23.64
C LEU A 59 8.37 7.49 -23.34
N THR A 60 8.84 6.39 -23.89
CA THR A 60 8.35 5.07 -23.53
C THR A 60 8.64 4.88 -22.05
N THR A 61 7.64 5.11 -21.23
CA THR A 61 7.81 4.96 -19.77
C THR A 61 7.71 3.48 -19.44
N LEU A 62 8.75 2.95 -18.82
CA LEU A 62 8.79 1.58 -18.32
C LEU A 62 8.61 1.58 -16.79
N ILE A 63 7.69 0.77 -16.30
CA ILE A 63 7.41 0.60 -14.88
C ILE A 63 8.25 -0.57 -14.37
N ALA A 64 9.23 -0.28 -13.52
CA ALA A 64 9.99 -1.31 -12.83
C ALA A 64 9.29 -1.68 -11.52
N VAL A 65 8.94 -2.96 -11.37
CA VAL A 65 8.19 -3.50 -10.23
C VAL A 65 9.11 -4.37 -9.39
N ASP A 66 9.17 -4.15 -8.07
CA ASP A 66 9.93 -5.04 -7.20
C ASP A 66 9.26 -6.43 -7.11
N GLY A 67 10.08 -7.47 -7.10
CA GLY A 67 9.60 -8.85 -7.04
C GLY A 67 9.55 -9.54 -8.38
N ASN A 68 8.72 -10.58 -8.47
CA ASN A 68 8.59 -11.46 -9.64
C ASN A 68 7.23 -11.36 -10.34
N LEU A 69 6.33 -10.51 -9.84
CA LEU A 69 4.98 -10.35 -10.36
C LEU A 69 4.83 -9.06 -11.14
N LYS A 70 3.96 -9.08 -12.14
CA LYS A 70 3.48 -7.89 -12.85
C LYS A 70 2.23 -7.35 -12.18
N ILE A 71 2.02 -6.04 -12.25
CA ILE A 71 0.82 -5.39 -11.71
C ILE A 71 -0.36 -5.71 -12.64
N HIS A 72 -1.42 -6.32 -12.10
CA HIS A 72 -2.63 -6.60 -12.86
C HIS A 72 -3.29 -5.30 -13.33
N GLY A 73 -3.80 -5.28 -14.56
CA GLY A 73 -4.44 -4.10 -15.16
C GLY A 73 -3.48 -3.07 -15.76
N ILE A 74 -2.18 -3.37 -15.82
CA ILE A 74 -1.19 -2.60 -16.58
C ILE A 74 -0.71 -3.44 -17.77
N PRO A 75 -0.58 -2.86 -18.99
CA PRO A 75 -0.05 -3.56 -20.15
C PRO A 75 1.31 -4.21 -19.88
N GLU A 76 1.48 -5.44 -20.33
CA GLU A 76 2.69 -6.23 -20.03
C GLU A 76 3.97 -5.62 -20.57
N GLU A 77 3.88 -4.94 -21.71
CA GLU A 77 4.97 -4.25 -22.38
C GLU A 77 5.43 -2.98 -21.66
N MET A 78 4.60 -2.45 -20.77
CA MET A 78 4.90 -1.25 -19.99
C MET A 78 5.57 -1.55 -18.64
N GLN A 79 5.73 -2.82 -18.27
CA GLN A 79 6.23 -3.18 -16.94
C GLN A 79 7.25 -4.31 -16.98
N ILE A 80 8.23 -4.22 -16.09
CA ILE A 80 9.26 -5.24 -15.89
C ILE A 80 9.36 -5.60 -14.39
N PRO A 81 9.11 -6.86 -14.02
CA PRO A 81 9.37 -7.32 -12.65
C PRO A 81 10.88 -7.51 -12.43
N VAL A 82 11.36 -7.08 -11.30
CA VAL A 82 12.79 -7.16 -10.93
C VAL A 82 12.91 -7.77 -9.54
N VAL A 83 13.34 -9.02 -9.47
CA VAL A 83 13.56 -9.71 -8.20
C VAL A 83 14.65 -8.99 -7.39
N LYS A 84 14.32 -8.64 -6.13
CA LYS A 84 15.15 -7.81 -5.24
C LYS A 84 15.50 -6.46 -5.89
N GLY A 85 14.51 -5.86 -6.55
CA GLY A 85 14.67 -4.62 -7.28
C GLY A 85 15.06 -3.44 -6.39
N ASP A 86 14.57 -3.43 -5.15
CA ASP A 86 14.90 -2.45 -4.12
C ASP A 86 16.41 -2.38 -3.82
N GLY A 87 17.12 -3.49 -3.90
CA GLY A 87 18.58 -3.54 -3.74
C GLY A 87 19.37 -3.37 -5.05
N ARG A 88 18.73 -3.24 -6.21
CA ARG A 88 19.39 -3.28 -7.53
C ARG A 88 19.11 -2.07 -8.42
N ILE A 89 17.94 -1.43 -8.26
CA ILE A 89 17.48 -0.32 -9.09
C ILE A 89 17.15 0.87 -8.20
N ALA A 90 17.87 1.96 -8.38
CA ALA A 90 17.76 3.16 -7.53
C ALA A 90 16.34 3.75 -7.48
N SER A 91 15.59 3.71 -8.58
CA SER A 91 14.19 4.19 -8.59
C SER A 91 13.26 3.31 -7.75
N ILE A 92 13.45 1.98 -7.76
CA ILE A 92 12.70 1.06 -6.89
C ILE A 92 13.09 1.29 -5.44
N SER A 93 14.40 1.41 -5.12
CA SER A 93 14.88 1.75 -3.77
C SER A 93 14.23 3.03 -3.25
N ALA A 94 14.24 4.09 -4.06
CA ALA A 94 13.65 5.37 -3.69
C ALA A 94 12.15 5.26 -3.44
N ALA A 95 11.40 4.56 -4.30
CA ALA A 95 9.97 4.33 -4.14
C ALA A 95 9.66 3.52 -2.86
N SER A 96 10.46 2.49 -2.57
CA SER A 96 10.34 1.66 -1.36
C SER A 96 10.55 2.49 -0.09
N ILE A 97 11.59 3.34 -0.06
CA ILE A 97 11.85 4.24 1.08
C ILE A 97 10.68 5.21 1.29
N LEU A 98 10.17 5.83 0.23
CA LEU A 98 9.03 6.75 0.32
C LEU A 98 7.78 6.04 0.84
N ALA A 99 7.47 4.84 0.33
CA ALA A 99 6.33 4.05 0.78
C ALA A 99 6.47 3.67 2.26
N LYS A 100 7.67 3.27 2.69
CA LYS A 100 7.94 2.95 4.10
C LYS A 100 7.76 4.15 5.01
N VAL A 101 8.34 5.29 4.69
CA VAL A 101 8.22 6.52 5.50
C VAL A 101 6.75 6.96 5.60
N PHE A 102 5.99 6.83 4.51
CA PHE A 102 4.55 7.13 4.54
C PHE A 102 3.79 6.19 5.46
N ARG A 103 4.08 4.87 5.38
CA ARG A 103 3.46 3.87 6.25
C ARG A 103 3.79 4.12 7.72
N ASP A 104 5.05 4.40 8.04
CA ASP A 104 5.49 4.65 9.42
C ASP A 104 4.72 5.86 9.99
N ARG A 105 4.61 6.97 9.26
CA ARG A 105 3.82 8.15 9.67
C ARG A 105 2.33 7.83 9.85
N TYR A 106 1.77 7.04 8.95
CA TYR A 106 0.38 6.60 9.06
C TYR A 106 0.15 5.79 10.35
N MET A 107 1.09 4.91 10.70
CA MET A 107 1.02 4.12 11.94
C MET A 107 1.18 4.98 13.20
N ASP A 108 2.03 6.01 13.16
CA ASP A 108 2.13 7.01 14.24
C ASP A 108 0.80 7.75 14.45
N ASP A 109 0.12 8.12 13.37
CA ASP A 109 -1.19 8.79 13.44
C ASP A 109 -2.30 7.84 13.91
N LEU A 110 -2.23 6.56 13.54
CA LEU A 110 -3.13 5.53 14.07
C LEU A 110 -2.94 5.32 15.57
N GLU A 111 -1.70 5.33 16.08
CA GLU A 111 -1.47 5.23 17.55
C GLU A 111 -2.04 6.42 18.30
N LYS A 112 -1.98 7.64 17.73
CA LYS A 112 -2.64 8.82 18.31
C LYS A 112 -4.16 8.68 18.32
N LYS A 113 -4.75 8.14 17.25
CA LYS A 113 -6.19 7.93 17.08
C LYS A 113 -6.72 6.80 17.96
N PHE A 114 -5.93 5.73 18.11
CA PHE A 114 -6.25 4.53 18.87
C PHE A 114 -5.11 4.18 19.85
N PRO A 115 -4.96 4.93 20.95
CA PRO A 115 -3.82 4.75 21.84
C PRO A 115 -3.85 3.40 22.55
N GLY A 116 -2.67 2.80 22.72
CA GLY A 116 -2.49 1.57 23.48
C GLY A 116 -2.43 0.30 22.63
N TYR A 117 -2.56 0.41 21.30
CA TYR A 117 -2.30 -0.71 20.40
C TYR A 117 -0.81 -0.89 20.10
N GLY A 118 0.00 0.17 20.14
CA GLY A 118 1.42 0.15 19.84
C GLY A 118 1.71 0.13 18.33
N PHE A 119 0.84 0.74 17.52
CA PHE A 119 1.00 0.81 16.05
C PHE A 119 2.31 1.46 15.63
N ASP A 120 2.78 2.45 16.39
CA ASP A 120 4.07 3.13 16.23
C ASP A 120 5.28 2.19 16.36
N LYS A 121 5.13 1.08 17.11
CA LYS A 121 6.23 0.14 17.41
C LYS A 121 6.30 -1.04 16.47
N HIS A 122 5.17 -1.53 16.00
CA HIS A 122 5.09 -2.76 15.21
C HIS A 122 4.41 -2.58 13.86
N ALA A 123 4.03 -1.36 13.49
CA ALA A 123 3.45 -1.00 12.20
C ALA A 123 2.28 -1.95 11.75
N GLY A 124 1.45 -2.36 12.71
CA GLY A 124 0.31 -3.26 12.46
C GLY A 124 0.67 -4.73 12.25
N TYR A 125 1.93 -5.13 12.36
CA TYR A 125 2.29 -6.55 12.29
C TYR A 125 1.74 -7.33 13.49
N GLY A 126 1.40 -8.63 13.28
CA GLY A 126 0.83 -9.53 14.28
C GLY A 126 1.84 -9.98 15.35
N THR A 127 2.53 -9.03 15.97
CA THR A 127 3.41 -9.29 17.12
C THR A 127 2.59 -9.69 18.34
N LYS A 128 3.21 -10.36 19.30
CA LYS A 128 2.55 -10.70 20.57
C LYS A 128 1.94 -9.47 21.22
N ALA A 129 2.67 -8.35 21.27
CA ALA A 129 2.19 -7.09 21.86
C ALA A 129 0.93 -6.57 21.16
N HIS A 130 0.87 -6.64 19.83
CA HIS A 130 -0.30 -6.23 19.07
C HIS A 130 -1.50 -7.15 19.32
N LEU A 131 -1.28 -8.47 19.33
CA LEU A 131 -2.35 -9.44 19.61
C LEU A 131 -2.90 -9.29 21.04
N ASP A 132 -2.03 -9.06 22.02
CA ASP A 132 -2.45 -8.79 23.41
C ASP A 132 -3.22 -7.46 23.53
N ALA A 133 -2.85 -6.43 22.74
CA ALA A 133 -3.60 -5.18 22.67
C ALA A 133 -4.99 -5.41 22.05
N ILE A 134 -5.12 -6.19 20.97
CA ILE A 134 -6.41 -6.54 20.35
C ILE A 134 -7.30 -7.30 21.34
N ARG A 135 -6.76 -8.27 22.08
CA ARG A 135 -7.52 -9.01 23.12
C ARG A 135 -8.08 -8.08 24.20
N ARG A 136 -7.30 -7.09 24.59
CA ARG A 136 -7.66 -6.15 25.66
C ARG A 136 -8.63 -5.06 25.21
N LEU A 137 -8.41 -4.49 24.02
CA LEU A 137 -9.08 -3.30 23.53
C LEU A 137 -10.12 -3.56 22.44
N GLY A 138 -10.15 -4.78 21.91
CA GLY A 138 -10.95 -5.15 20.73
C GLY A 138 -10.31 -4.76 19.41
N MET A 139 -10.99 -5.03 18.32
CA MET A 139 -10.57 -4.61 16.96
C MET A 139 -11.12 -3.22 16.66
N THR A 140 -10.33 -2.39 15.97
CA THR A 140 -10.78 -1.12 15.40
C THR A 140 -11.23 -1.31 13.95
N ALA A 141 -11.81 -0.27 13.34
CA ALA A 141 -12.12 -0.26 11.91
C ALA A 141 -10.89 -0.38 11.00
N GLU A 142 -9.71 -0.07 11.53
CA GLU A 142 -8.43 -0.16 10.80
C GLU A 142 -7.83 -1.59 10.81
N HIS A 143 -8.49 -2.54 11.47
CA HIS A 143 -8.08 -3.95 11.45
C HIS A 143 -8.79 -4.71 10.34
N ARG A 144 -8.03 -5.52 9.60
CA ARG A 144 -8.57 -6.39 8.56
C ARG A 144 -9.39 -7.52 9.18
N LYS A 145 -10.65 -7.65 8.78
CA LYS A 145 -11.54 -8.72 9.24
C LYS A 145 -11.17 -10.08 8.68
N SER A 146 -10.53 -10.12 7.50
CA SER A 146 -10.07 -11.34 6.84
C SER A 146 -8.78 -11.91 7.44
N PHE A 147 -8.08 -11.16 8.30
CA PHE A 147 -6.84 -11.62 8.91
C PHE A 147 -7.10 -12.24 10.29
N HIS A 148 -7.10 -13.56 10.35
CA HIS A 148 -7.25 -14.34 11.58
C HIS A 148 -5.93 -15.01 11.95
N PRO A 149 -5.06 -14.40 12.78
CA PRO A 149 -3.87 -15.08 13.26
C PRO A 149 -4.28 -16.29 14.12
N GLN A 150 -3.71 -17.47 13.84
CA GLN A 150 -4.06 -18.74 14.51
C GLN A 150 -4.01 -18.66 16.05
N SER A 151 -3.16 -17.78 16.61
CA SER A 151 -3.04 -17.55 18.06
C SER A 151 -4.24 -16.81 18.70
N VAL A 152 -5.15 -16.24 17.90
CA VAL A 152 -6.36 -15.55 18.40
C VAL A 152 -7.61 -16.38 18.22
N GLN A 153 -7.63 -17.33 17.27
CA GLN A 153 -8.79 -18.19 17.00
C GLN A 153 -9.13 -19.14 18.16
N THR A 154 -8.13 -19.60 18.91
CA THR A 154 -8.34 -20.60 19.97
C THR A 154 -9.10 -20.07 21.19
N GLU A 155 -9.28 -18.75 21.32
CA GLU A 155 -9.94 -18.13 22.50
C GLU A 155 -11.30 -17.50 22.16
N LEU A 156 -11.66 -17.37 20.86
CA LEU A 156 -12.96 -16.81 20.45
C LEU A 156 -14.02 -17.89 20.19
N ASP A 157 -13.63 -19.16 20.16
CA ASP A 157 -14.51 -20.31 19.94
C ASP A 157 -14.92 -21.02 21.25
N LEU A 158 -14.73 -20.36 22.42
CA LEU A 158 -15.21 -20.77 23.74
C LEU A 158 -16.25 -19.78 24.26
#